data_ad8444f7666f3a8dd1bfa5ba4d2be6e8
#
_entry.id   ad8444f7666f3a8dd1bfa5ba4d2be6e8
#
_cell.length_a   1.000
_cell.length_b   1.000
_cell.length_c   1.000
_cell.angle_alpha   90.00
_cell.angle_beta   90.00
_cell.angle_gamma   90.00
#
_symmetry.space_group_name_H-M   'P 1'
#
loop_
_entity.id
_entity.type
_entity.pdbx_description
1 polymer ?
#
loop_
_entity_poly.entity_id
_entity_poly.type
_entity_poly.pdbx_seq_one_letter_code
_entity_poly.pdbx_strand_id
1 'polypeptide(L)'
;MSTAALIAAAAILLASSATAATPNLLQPPPQSAAQTPPTIRDGVAYSRLSVTDGDQPSIEAGVWYPAETATAPRPLIVVSHGNGGDFRSHRDTVQALAKAGFVVATLTHTGDNWRDQSRATDVVGRTRQLSVLIDHMLGQWDGRAGIDAERIGAFGFSAGGFTVLAAAGGDPDLTRFVDHCRANPSFYDCRLVGRFSDPMNGGQAAPRLPHDARLKALVVAAPALGFAFTREGLANVNQPVQLWQAGSDQILPSPLYAEPVRDALPRSPEYRRVTGAGHFDFLPPCSAELAANAPIICAPTPGFDRAAFHEALNREMIRFFKTHL
;
A
#
# COMPACT_ATOMS: atom_id res chain seq x y z
N MET A 1 -62.71 -40.14 41.50
CA MET A 1 -63.48 -38.97 41.98
C MET A 1 -62.55 -37.79 41.99
N SER A 2 -62.73 -36.84 41.18
CA SER A 2 -62.51 -35.41 41.33
C SER A 2 -61.98 -34.77 40.07
N THR A 3 -62.84 -34.14 39.47
CA THR A 3 -63.05 -32.92 38.73
C THR A 3 -61.86 -32.16 38.16
N ALA A 4 -61.91 -32.11 36.82
CA ALA A 4 -61.12 -31.24 35.97
C ALA A 4 -61.62 -29.79 36.07
N ALA A 5 -60.65 -28.82 36.11
CA ALA A 5 -60.96 -27.40 35.89
C ALA A 5 -60.27 -26.94 34.64
N LEU A 6 -61.06 -26.59 33.61
CA LEU A 6 -60.59 -25.88 32.41
C LEU A 6 -60.33 -24.41 32.75
N ILE A 7 -59.13 -23.90 32.38
CA ILE A 7 -58.88 -22.47 32.32
C ILE A 7 -58.62 -22.11 30.84
N ALA A 8 -59.56 -21.34 30.28
CA ALA A 8 -59.42 -20.75 28.95
C ALA A 8 -58.48 -19.53 28.99
N ALA A 9 -57.42 -19.56 28.25
CA ALA A 9 -56.53 -18.41 28.03
C ALA A 9 -56.92 -17.69 26.72
N ALA A 10 -57.45 -16.47 26.87
CA ALA A 10 -57.74 -15.59 25.75
C ALA A 10 -56.47 -14.98 25.23
N ALA A 11 -56.08 -15.27 23.99
CA ALA A 11 -54.97 -14.64 23.29
C ALA A 11 -55.39 -13.27 22.74
N ILE A 12 -54.80 -12.20 23.28
CA ILE A 12 -54.94 -10.85 22.75
C ILE A 12 -53.88 -10.68 21.66
N LEU A 13 -54.30 -10.63 20.39
CA LEU A 13 -53.51 -10.25 19.24
C LEU A 13 -53.30 -8.73 19.27
N LEU A 14 -52.11 -8.28 19.66
CA LEU A 14 -51.64 -6.92 19.43
C LEU A 14 -51.06 -6.85 18.01
N ALA A 15 -51.80 -6.24 17.10
CA ALA A 15 -51.34 -5.87 15.77
C ALA A 15 -50.37 -4.69 15.92
N SER A 16 -49.07 -4.95 15.80
CA SER A 16 -48.05 -3.89 15.65
C SER A 16 -48.09 -3.36 14.22
N SER A 17 -48.65 -2.18 14.03
CA SER A 17 -48.52 -1.41 12.79
C SER A 17 -47.07 -0.90 12.65
N ALA A 18 -46.29 -1.57 11.83
CA ALA A 18 -45.00 -1.06 11.39
C ALA A 18 -45.25 0.12 10.42
N THR A 19 -45.06 1.34 10.90
CA THR A 19 -44.96 2.51 10.04
C THR A 19 -43.63 2.42 9.27
N ALA A 20 -43.72 2.14 7.97
CA ALA A 20 -42.58 2.25 7.05
C ALA A 20 -42.11 3.71 7.04
N ALA A 21 -40.90 3.95 7.53
CA ALA A 21 -40.24 5.25 7.41
C ALA A 21 -39.95 5.51 5.94
N THR A 22 -40.61 6.51 5.36
CA THR A 22 -40.27 7.05 4.04
C THR A 22 -38.85 7.56 4.04
N PRO A 23 -37.98 7.18 3.07
CA PRO A 23 -36.63 7.74 2.98
C PRO A 23 -36.73 9.25 2.72
N ASN A 24 -36.11 10.03 3.57
CA ASN A 24 -36.04 11.48 3.46
C ASN A 24 -35.13 11.86 2.27
N LEU A 25 -35.72 12.12 1.09
CA LEU A 25 -35.04 12.44 -0.16
C LEU A 25 -34.48 13.88 -0.22
N LEU A 26 -34.36 14.59 0.89
CA LEU A 26 -33.97 16.01 0.92
C LEU A 26 -32.74 16.31 1.78
N GLN A 27 -31.95 15.34 2.19
CA GLN A 27 -30.63 15.64 2.71
C GLN A 27 -29.63 15.75 1.56
N PRO A 28 -29.04 16.95 1.33
CA PRO A 28 -27.91 17.04 0.41
C PRO A 28 -26.81 16.12 0.90
N PRO A 29 -26.01 15.50 -0.02
CA PRO A 29 -24.89 14.68 0.39
C PRO A 29 -23.99 15.49 1.33
N PRO A 30 -23.33 14.84 2.33
CA PRO A 30 -22.47 15.55 3.25
C PRO A 30 -21.45 16.34 2.45
N GLN A 31 -21.41 17.64 2.64
CA GLN A 31 -20.44 18.52 2.00
C GLN A 31 -19.07 18.00 2.40
N SER A 32 -18.27 17.61 1.42
CA SER A 32 -16.85 17.30 1.58
C SER A 32 -16.22 18.42 2.40
N ALA A 33 -15.59 18.07 3.53
CA ALA A 33 -14.84 19.05 4.31
C ALA A 33 -13.88 19.78 3.36
N ALA A 34 -13.95 21.11 3.28
CA ALA A 34 -13.19 21.93 2.35
C ALA A 34 -11.71 21.52 2.44
N GLN A 35 -11.17 20.98 1.36
CA GLN A 35 -9.77 20.58 1.32
C GLN A 35 -8.90 21.84 1.42
N THR A 36 -7.84 21.74 2.22
CA THR A 36 -6.88 22.86 2.31
C THR A 36 -6.30 23.14 0.93
N PRO A 37 -6.20 24.41 0.50
CA PRO A 37 -5.61 24.76 -0.80
C PRO A 37 -4.24 24.09 -0.98
N PRO A 38 -3.91 23.64 -2.20
CA PRO A 38 -2.63 22.98 -2.44
C PRO A 38 -1.46 23.93 -2.24
N THR A 39 -0.37 23.41 -1.68
CA THR A 39 0.91 24.12 -1.69
C THR A 39 1.61 23.86 -3.01
N ILE A 40 2.00 24.93 -3.73
CA ILE A 40 2.73 24.80 -5.00
C ILE A 40 4.21 25.08 -4.76
N ARG A 41 5.06 24.14 -5.21
CA ARG A 41 6.51 24.29 -5.20
C ARG A 41 7.13 23.64 -6.44
N ASP A 42 8.02 24.38 -7.11
CA ASP A 42 8.74 23.92 -8.31
C ASP A 42 7.82 23.31 -9.39
N GLY A 43 6.65 23.91 -9.62
CA GLY A 43 5.66 23.44 -10.60
C GLY A 43 4.84 22.23 -10.17
N VAL A 44 4.99 21.75 -8.93
CA VAL A 44 4.21 20.65 -8.35
C VAL A 44 3.28 21.17 -7.27
N ALA A 45 2.01 20.85 -7.38
CA ALA A 45 1.01 21.06 -6.34
C ALA A 45 1.01 19.87 -5.37
N TYR A 46 0.84 20.15 -4.10
CA TYR A 46 0.74 19.14 -3.02
C TYR A 46 -0.45 19.43 -2.13
N SER A 47 -1.23 18.42 -1.82
CA SER A 47 -2.29 18.47 -0.80
C SER A 47 -2.19 17.27 0.14
N ARG A 48 -2.42 17.51 1.44
CA ARG A 48 -2.62 16.45 2.42
C ARG A 48 -4.09 16.04 2.41
N LEU A 49 -4.34 14.74 2.48
CA LEU A 49 -5.66 14.15 2.44
C LEU A 49 -5.91 13.34 3.73
N SER A 50 -7.18 13.27 4.11
CA SER A 50 -7.71 12.29 5.07
C SER A 50 -8.72 11.42 4.33
N VAL A 51 -8.39 10.16 4.14
CA VAL A 51 -9.17 9.21 3.35
C VAL A 51 -10.02 8.38 4.30
N THR A 52 -11.34 8.43 4.13
CA THR A 52 -12.28 7.63 4.93
C THR A 52 -12.12 6.14 4.61
N ASP A 53 -12.04 5.31 5.64
CA ASP A 53 -11.82 3.87 5.55
C ASP A 53 -12.95 3.07 6.24
N GLY A 54 -14.20 3.34 5.85
CA GLY A 54 -15.38 2.77 6.51
C GLY A 54 -15.38 3.11 8.00
N ASP A 55 -15.53 2.09 8.84
CA ASP A 55 -15.51 2.20 10.31
C ASP A 55 -14.09 2.14 10.90
N GLN A 56 -13.03 2.04 10.05
CA GLN A 56 -11.65 2.05 10.49
C GLN A 56 -11.14 3.49 10.65
N PRO A 57 -10.03 3.70 11.37
CA PRO A 57 -9.38 5.02 11.42
C PRO A 57 -9.06 5.54 10.02
N SER A 58 -9.32 6.82 9.77
CA SER A 58 -9.02 7.47 8.51
C SER A 58 -7.55 7.32 8.14
N ILE A 59 -7.29 7.08 6.86
CA ILE A 59 -5.95 6.95 6.30
C ILE A 59 -5.40 8.35 6.01
N GLU A 60 -4.26 8.69 6.61
CA GLU A 60 -3.52 9.89 6.25
C GLU A 60 -2.85 9.69 4.90
N ALA A 61 -3.02 10.62 3.97
CA ALA A 61 -2.48 10.51 2.62
C ALA A 61 -1.94 11.85 2.12
N GLY A 62 -1.19 11.81 1.04
CA GLY A 62 -0.73 12.99 0.29
C GLY A 62 -0.92 12.79 -1.20
N VAL A 63 -1.22 13.86 -1.91
CA VAL A 63 -1.28 13.85 -3.37
C VAL A 63 -0.37 14.93 -3.94
N TRP A 64 0.43 14.56 -4.95
CA TRP A 64 1.31 15.44 -5.73
C TRP A 64 0.91 15.36 -7.18
N TYR A 65 0.83 16.52 -7.84
CA TYR A 65 0.43 16.60 -9.23
C TYR A 65 1.00 17.87 -9.87
N PRO A 66 1.16 17.96 -11.22
CA PRO A 66 1.58 19.17 -11.88
C PRO A 66 0.61 20.32 -11.56
N ALA A 67 1.14 21.49 -11.18
CA ALA A 67 0.33 22.65 -10.83
C ALA A 67 -0.36 23.29 -12.05
N GLU A 68 0.11 23.01 -13.26
CA GLU A 68 -0.49 23.45 -14.50
C GLU A 68 -1.80 22.72 -14.80
N THR A 69 -2.75 23.41 -15.40
CA THR A 69 -4.01 22.80 -15.85
C THR A 69 -3.74 21.75 -16.92
N ALA A 70 -4.22 20.52 -16.68
CA ALA A 70 -4.09 19.45 -17.65
C ALA A 70 -4.98 19.68 -18.88
N THR A 71 -4.45 19.42 -20.07
CA THR A 71 -5.23 19.38 -21.33
C THR A 71 -5.91 18.04 -21.56
N ALA A 72 -5.48 17.00 -20.85
CA ALA A 72 -6.04 15.64 -20.86
C ALA A 72 -5.88 14.99 -19.48
N PRO A 73 -6.70 13.99 -19.13
CA PRO A 73 -6.55 13.23 -17.91
C PRO A 73 -5.17 12.56 -17.81
N ARG A 74 -4.60 12.55 -16.61
CA ARG A 74 -3.25 12.07 -16.29
C ARG A 74 -3.30 10.69 -15.64
N PRO A 75 -2.31 9.82 -15.87
CA PRO A 75 -2.20 8.57 -15.13
C PRO A 75 -2.04 8.82 -13.63
N LEU A 76 -2.62 7.92 -12.82
CA LEU A 76 -2.46 7.90 -11.37
C LEU A 76 -1.36 6.91 -10.98
N ILE A 77 -0.45 7.31 -10.11
CA ILE A 77 0.48 6.40 -9.42
C ILE A 77 0.14 6.37 -7.94
N VAL A 78 -0.13 5.19 -7.40
CA VAL A 78 -0.30 5.01 -5.95
C VAL A 78 0.97 4.44 -5.33
N VAL A 79 1.33 4.91 -4.14
CA VAL A 79 2.60 4.56 -3.50
C VAL A 79 2.37 3.98 -2.11
N SER A 80 2.93 2.78 -1.86
CA SER A 80 2.91 2.09 -0.58
C SER A 80 4.31 2.07 0.04
N HIS A 81 4.45 2.66 1.23
CA HIS A 81 5.72 2.74 1.97
C HIS A 81 6.12 1.40 2.63
N GLY A 82 7.39 1.28 3.02
CA GLY A 82 7.90 0.16 3.83
C GLY A 82 7.36 0.17 5.27
N ASN A 83 7.60 -0.92 6.03
CA ASN A 83 7.21 -1.00 7.44
C ASN A 83 7.73 0.22 8.22
N GLY A 84 6.86 0.79 9.04
CA GLY A 84 7.18 1.96 9.88
C GLY A 84 7.33 3.29 9.14
N GLY A 85 7.05 3.35 7.82
CA GLY A 85 7.07 4.57 7.03
C GLY A 85 5.82 5.44 7.18
N ASP A 86 5.67 6.40 6.29
CA ASP A 86 4.48 7.23 6.14
C ASP A 86 4.33 7.72 4.68
N PHE A 87 3.28 8.50 4.42
CA PHE A 87 3.00 9.03 3.08
C PHE A 87 4.11 9.93 2.51
N ARG A 88 5.11 10.34 3.30
CA ARG A 88 6.24 11.19 2.89
C ARG A 88 7.52 10.41 2.63
N SER A 89 7.53 9.11 2.90
CA SER A 89 8.75 8.28 2.87
C SER A 89 9.49 8.30 1.53
N HIS A 90 8.79 8.53 0.42
CA HIS A 90 9.36 8.59 -0.94
C HIS A 90 9.12 9.95 -1.60
N ARG A 91 9.27 11.04 -0.83
CA ARG A 91 8.92 12.39 -1.28
C ARG A 91 9.67 12.86 -2.53
N ASP A 92 10.92 12.52 -2.68
CA ASP A 92 11.71 12.83 -3.89
C ASP A 92 11.15 12.15 -5.13
N THR A 93 10.85 10.84 -5.03
CA THR A 93 10.27 10.03 -6.10
C THR A 93 8.89 10.54 -6.50
N VAL A 94 8.02 10.82 -5.53
CA VAL A 94 6.68 11.33 -5.85
C VAL A 94 6.72 12.71 -6.50
N GLN A 95 7.65 13.58 -6.08
CA GLN A 95 7.87 14.87 -6.73
C GLN A 95 8.40 14.71 -8.17
N ALA A 96 9.32 13.78 -8.39
CA ALA A 96 9.87 13.51 -9.72
C ALA A 96 8.79 12.97 -10.67
N LEU A 97 7.96 12.04 -10.22
CA LEU A 97 6.83 11.50 -10.97
C LEU A 97 5.79 12.60 -11.27
N ALA A 98 5.45 13.44 -10.28
CA ALA A 98 4.52 14.55 -10.49
C ALA A 98 5.06 15.56 -11.52
N LYS A 99 6.35 15.94 -11.43
CA LYS A 99 7.01 16.79 -12.46
C LYS A 99 6.98 16.16 -13.86
N ALA A 100 6.99 14.82 -13.93
CA ALA A 100 6.92 14.09 -15.20
C ALA A 100 5.51 13.96 -15.78
N GLY A 101 4.47 14.49 -15.09
CA GLY A 101 3.10 14.57 -15.58
C GLY A 101 2.11 13.64 -14.91
N PHE A 102 2.49 12.85 -13.90
CA PHE A 102 1.60 11.94 -13.19
C PHE A 102 0.85 12.65 -12.05
N VAL A 103 -0.33 12.16 -11.71
CA VAL A 103 -0.94 12.36 -10.38
C VAL A 103 -0.40 11.26 -9.48
N VAL A 104 0.19 11.61 -8.34
CA VAL A 104 0.83 10.64 -7.44
C VAL A 104 0.18 10.72 -6.07
N ALA A 105 -0.46 9.65 -5.62
CA ALA A 105 -1.08 9.56 -4.30
C ALA A 105 -0.32 8.56 -3.42
N THR A 106 -0.06 8.94 -2.19
CA THR A 106 0.63 8.13 -1.20
C THR A 106 -0.23 8.02 0.06
N LEU A 107 -0.06 6.95 0.83
CA LEU A 107 -0.78 6.77 2.09
C LEU A 107 0.17 6.48 3.25
N THR A 108 -0.34 6.71 4.47
CA THR A 108 0.23 6.18 5.72
C THR A 108 -0.62 5.00 6.14
N HIS A 109 -0.06 3.79 6.12
CA HIS A 109 -0.80 2.60 6.56
C HIS A 109 -1.13 2.70 8.05
N THR A 110 -2.42 2.60 8.37
CA THR A 110 -2.90 2.64 9.76
C THR A 110 -2.42 1.40 10.51
N GLY A 111 -1.78 1.62 11.66
CA GLY A 111 -1.20 0.55 12.46
C GLY A 111 0.12 -0.02 11.96
N ASP A 112 0.66 0.50 10.84
CA ASP A 112 2.01 0.19 10.35
C ASP A 112 2.72 1.45 9.85
N ASN A 113 3.05 2.33 10.78
CA ASN A 113 3.78 3.57 10.51
C ASN A 113 4.68 3.92 11.71
N TRP A 114 5.50 4.95 11.58
CA TRP A 114 6.45 5.32 12.62
C TRP A 114 5.83 5.72 13.96
N ARG A 115 4.55 6.12 13.99
CA ARG A 115 3.78 6.48 15.20
C ARG A 115 3.05 5.30 15.83
N ASP A 116 2.62 4.36 15.00
CA ASP A 116 1.80 3.23 15.41
C ASP A 116 2.19 1.99 14.60
N GLN A 117 2.67 0.96 15.27
CA GLN A 117 3.04 -0.33 14.69
C GLN A 117 2.15 -1.47 15.19
N SER A 118 1.01 -1.16 15.79
CA SER A 118 0.10 -2.17 16.38
C SER A 118 -0.41 -3.20 15.36
N ARG A 119 -0.35 -2.89 14.06
CA ARG A 119 -0.75 -3.76 12.95
C ARG A 119 0.37 -3.94 11.90
N ALA A 120 1.62 -3.90 12.31
CA ALA A 120 2.77 -4.00 11.39
C ALA A 120 2.81 -5.31 10.59
N THR A 121 2.07 -6.33 11.02
CA THR A 121 1.92 -7.63 10.34
C THR A 121 0.59 -7.81 9.62
N ASP A 122 -0.27 -6.79 9.59
CA ASP A 122 -1.57 -6.83 8.90
C ASP A 122 -1.42 -6.60 7.39
N VAL A 123 -1.01 -7.64 6.69
CA VAL A 123 -0.84 -7.61 5.22
C VAL A 123 -2.16 -7.43 4.47
N VAL A 124 -3.28 -7.89 5.05
CA VAL A 124 -4.63 -7.72 4.47
C VAL A 124 -5.04 -6.26 4.54
N GLY A 125 -4.88 -5.65 5.72
CA GLY A 125 -5.21 -4.24 5.93
C GLY A 125 -4.40 -3.33 5.02
N ARG A 126 -3.09 -3.57 4.85
CA ARG A 126 -2.24 -2.79 3.93
C ARG A 126 -2.75 -2.85 2.48
N THR A 127 -3.06 -4.06 2.00
CA THR A 127 -3.53 -4.29 0.62
C THR A 127 -4.89 -3.60 0.39
N ARG A 128 -5.81 -3.75 1.35
CA ARG A 128 -7.13 -3.09 1.33
C ARG A 128 -7.01 -1.55 1.33
N GLN A 129 -6.16 -0.99 2.18
CA GLN A 129 -5.96 0.47 2.29
C GLN A 129 -5.42 1.08 0.99
N LEU A 130 -4.61 0.34 0.22
CA LEU A 130 -4.16 0.80 -1.10
C LEU A 130 -5.35 0.96 -2.06
N SER A 131 -6.28 -0.01 -2.10
CA SER A 131 -7.50 0.08 -2.91
C SER A 131 -8.43 1.21 -2.44
N VAL A 132 -8.57 1.40 -1.13
CA VAL A 132 -9.34 2.53 -0.55
C VAL A 132 -8.77 3.88 -0.98
N LEU A 133 -7.44 4.00 -1.06
CA LEU A 133 -6.81 5.21 -1.60
C LEU A 133 -7.19 5.43 -3.08
N ILE A 134 -7.14 4.37 -3.91
CA ILE A 134 -7.56 4.47 -5.32
C ILE A 134 -9.03 4.88 -5.42
N ASP A 135 -9.92 4.29 -4.62
CA ASP A 135 -11.34 4.65 -4.59
C ASP A 135 -11.54 6.12 -4.25
N HIS A 136 -10.83 6.63 -3.24
CA HIS A 136 -10.87 8.03 -2.86
C HIS A 136 -10.39 8.94 -4.00
N MET A 137 -9.28 8.60 -4.63
CA MET A 137 -8.70 9.41 -5.71
C MET A 137 -9.62 9.52 -6.93
N LEU A 138 -10.34 8.45 -7.26
CA LEU A 138 -11.26 8.41 -8.39
C LEU A 138 -12.66 8.96 -8.06
N GLY A 139 -13.11 8.83 -6.80
CA GLY A 139 -14.47 9.16 -6.41
C GLY A 139 -14.63 10.47 -5.65
N GLN A 140 -13.70 10.82 -4.76
CA GLN A 140 -13.88 11.87 -3.76
C GLN A 140 -12.87 13.01 -3.84
N TRP A 141 -11.67 12.77 -4.39
CA TRP A 141 -10.68 13.83 -4.53
C TRP A 141 -11.18 14.93 -5.49
N ASP A 142 -11.00 16.21 -5.13
CA ASP A 142 -11.51 17.34 -5.93
C ASP A 142 -10.92 17.38 -7.34
N GLY A 143 -9.65 16.96 -7.51
CA GLY A 143 -8.96 16.86 -8.79
C GLY A 143 -9.25 15.60 -9.61
N ARG A 144 -10.18 14.72 -9.18
CA ARG A 144 -10.47 13.40 -9.81
C ARG A 144 -10.77 13.47 -11.32
N ALA A 145 -11.39 14.54 -11.78
CA ALA A 145 -11.68 14.74 -13.21
C ALA A 145 -10.41 14.83 -14.07
N GLY A 146 -9.27 15.14 -13.47
CA GLY A 146 -7.95 15.16 -14.11
C GLY A 146 -7.22 13.83 -14.09
N ILE A 147 -7.82 12.74 -13.55
CA ILE A 147 -7.22 11.40 -13.51
C ILE A 147 -7.80 10.53 -14.64
N ASP A 148 -6.93 9.81 -15.32
CA ASP A 148 -7.30 8.71 -16.22
C ASP A 148 -7.42 7.40 -15.42
N ALA A 149 -8.66 6.96 -15.20
CA ALA A 149 -8.96 5.78 -14.40
C ALA A 149 -8.47 4.45 -15.05
N GLU A 150 -8.18 4.47 -16.35
CA GLU A 150 -7.65 3.28 -17.05
C GLU A 150 -6.13 3.18 -16.99
N ARG A 151 -5.45 4.21 -16.50
CA ARG A 151 -3.98 4.29 -16.42
C ARG A 151 -3.52 4.47 -14.97
N ILE A 152 -3.61 3.40 -14.17
CA ILE A 152 -3.20 3.40 -12.76
C ILE A 152 -1.99 2.49 -12.58
N GLY A 153 -0.90 3.06 -12.09
CA GLY A 153 0.30 2.33 -11.68
C GLY A 153 0.47 2.31 -10.17
N ALA A 154 1.32 1.42 -9.68
CA ALA A 154 1.68 1.36 -8.28
C ALA A 154 3.19 1.26 -8.08
N PHE A 155 3.68 1.95 -7.05
CA PHE A 155 5.04 1.78 -6.54
C PHE A 155 5.00 1.31 -5.09
N GLY A 156 5.83 0.31 -4.76
CA GLY A 156 5.97 -0.17 -3.40
C GLY A 156 7.41 -0.50 -3.03
N PHE A 157 7.80 -0.13 -1.80
CA PHE A 157 9.10 -0.43 -1.24
C PHE A 157 8.96 -1.35 -0.02
N SER A 158 9.79 -2.40 0.09
CA SER A 158 9.85 -3.30 1.25
C SER A 158 8.46 -3.94 1.51
N ALA A 159 7.84 -3.74 2.67
CA ALA A 159 6.46 -4.14 2.95
C ALA A 159 5.46 -3.56 1.92
N GLY A 160 5.72 -2.34 1.40
CA GLY A 160 4.95 -1.76 0.30
C GLY A 160 5.12 -2.51 -1.01
N GLY A 161 6.31 -3.07 -1.28
CA GLY A 161 6.55 -3.93 -2.45
C GLY A 161 5.71 -5.20 -2.41
N PHE A 162 5.62 -5.84 -1.27
CA PHE A 162 4.67 -6.93 -1.03
C PHE A 162 3.22 -6.47 -1.24
N THR A 163 2.83 -5.33 -0.65
CA THR A 163 1.47 -4.78 -0.76
C THR A 163 1.05 -4.58 -2.21
N VAL A 164 1.92 -4.02 -3.04
CA VAL A 164 1.64 -3.76 -4.46
C VAL A 164 1.50 -5.06 -5.26
N LEU A 165 2.38 -6.05 -5.02
CA LEU A 165 2.27 -7.36 -5.66
C LEU A 165 0.96 -8.06 -5.29
N ALA A 166 0.62 -8.06 -4.00
CA ALA A 166 -0.62 -8.64 -3.50
C ALA A 166 -1.84 -7.94 -4.08
N ALA A 167 -1.88 -6.59 -4.06
CA ALA A 167 -2.98 -5.82 -4.65
C ALA A 167 -3.16 -6.09 -6.15
N ALA A 168 -2.08 -6.36 -6.88
CA ALA A 168 -2.13 -6.62 -8.32
C ALA A 168 -2.56 -8.04 -8.69
N GLY A 169 -2.89 -8.90 -7.72
CA GLY A 169 -3.35 -10.27 -7.95
C GLY A 169 -2.43 -11.36 -7.38
N GLY A 170 -1.41 -10.95 -6.61
CA GLY A 170 -0.51 -11.88 -5.92
C GLY A 170 -1.19 -12.54 -4.73
N ASP A 171 -1.08 -13.85 -4.62
CA ASP A 171 -1.62 -14.68 -3.53
C ASP A 171 -0.45 -15.39 -2.82
N PRO A 172 0.11 -14.81 -1.74
CA PRO A 172 1.27 -15.37 -1.05
C PRO A 172 0.89 -16.59 -0.21
N ASP A 173 1.73 -17.60 -0.22
CA ASP A 173 1.67 -18.71 0.73
C ASP A 173 2.33 -18.31 2.05
N LEU A 174 1.55 -17.74 2.95
CA LEU A 174 2.03 -17.28 4.26
C LEU A 174 2.42 -18.45 5.19
N THR A 175 2.04 -19.69 4.89
CA THR A 175 2.46 -20.87 5.70
C THR A 175 3.97 -21.07 5.63
N ARG A 176 4.62 -20.64 4.54
CA ARG A 176 6.07 -20.69 4.35
C ARG A 176 6.86 -19.82 5.34
N PHE A 177 6.18 -18.87 6.00
CA PHE A 177 6.79 -18.00 6.99
C PHE A 177 7.37 -18.75 8.18
N VAL A 178 6.70 -19.82 8.63
CA VAL A 178 7.15 -20.64 9.75
C VAL A 178 8.50 -21.28 9.46
N ASP A 179 8.65 -21.91 8.29
CA ASP A 179 9.91 -22.55 7.90
C ASP A 179 11.00 -21.53 7.60
N HIS A 180 10.63 -20.39 6.97
CA HIS A 180 11.54 -19.28 6.75
C HIS A 180 12.13 -18.78 8.07
N CYS A 181 11.32 -18.53 9.09
CA CYS A 181 11.80 -18.02 10.36
C CYS A 181 12.49 -19.08 11.22
N ARG A 182 12.16 -20.34 11.06
CA ARG A 182 12.92 -21.43 11.69
C ARG A 182 14.36 -21.47 11.16
N ALA A 183 14.53 -21.29 9.85
CA ALA A 183 15.84 -21.25 9.20
C ALA A 183 16.61 -19.92 9.43
N ASN A 184 15.89 -18.80 9.60
CA ASN A 184 16.45 -17.45 9.64
C ASN A 184 15.92 -16.62 10.83
N PRO A 185 16.06 -17.07 12.08
CA PRO A 185 15.40 -16.45 13.24
C PRO A 185 15.88 -15.02 13.53
N SER A 186 17.04 -14.63 13.01
CA SER A 186 17.62 -13.29 13.17
C SER A 186 17.18 -12.30 12.11
N PHE A 187 16.43 -12.70 11.09
CA PHE A 187 15.98 -11.79 10.03
C PHE A 187 14.94 -10.82 10.57
N TYR A 188 14.86 -9.68 9.90
CA TYR A 188 14.03 -8.56 10.35
C TYR A 188 12.56 -8.93 10.49
N ASP A 189 11.98 -9.54 9.46
CA ASP A 189 10.58 -9.98 9.41
C ASP A 189 10.26 -11.02 10.50
N CYS A 190 11.17 -11.95 10.77
CA CYS A 190 11.01 -12.94 11.83
C CYS A 190 11.02 -12.31 13.23
N ARG A 191 11.91 -11.32 13.45
CA ARG A 191 11.91 -10.56 14.71
C ARG A 191 10.71 -9.65 14.84
N LEU A 192 10.21 -9.10 13.72
CA LEU A 192 9.02 -8.27 13.70
C LEU A 192 7.79 -9.07 14.14
N VAL A 193 7.53 -10.21 13.49
CA VAL A 193 6.38 -11.08 13.83
C VAL A 193 6.50 -11.62 15.25
N GLY A 194 7.69 -11.98 15.72
CA GLY A 194 7.92 -12.43 17.10
C GLY A 194 7.58 -11.40 18.19
N ARG A 195 7.40 -10.11 17.84
CA ARG A 195 6.94 -9.06 18.79
C ARG A 195 5.42 -9.03 18.95
N PHE A 196 4.71 -9.53 17.97
CA PHE A 196 3.25 -9.59 17.97
C PHE A 196 2.87 -11.04 18.27
N SER A 197 2.19 -11.28 19.41
CA SER A 197 1.70 -12.63 19.75
C SER A 197 0.82 -13.12 18.60
N ASP A 198 1.43 -13.86 17.73
CA ASP A 198 0.95 -14.84 16.80
C ASP A 198 -0.42 -14.67 16.10
N PRO A 199 -0.47 -13.93 14.99
CA PRO A 199 -1.56 -14.11 14.05
C PRO A 199 -1.41 -15.34 13.13
N MET A 200 -0.25 -16.03 13.15
CA MET A 200 0.07 -17.11 12.20
C MET A 200 -0.09 -18.52 12.78
N ASN A 201 -0.33 -18.67 14.09
CA ASN A 201 -0.43 -19.98 14.78
C ASN A 201 -1.84 -20.55 14.90
N GLY A 202 -2.85 -19.95 14.29
CA GLY A 202 -4.23 -20.39 14.50
C GLY A 202 -4.73 -21.53 13.61
N GLY A 203 -3.93 -22.08 12.70
CA GLY A 203 -4.43 -23.11 11.75
C GLY A 203 -5.60 -22.64 10.87
N GLN A 204 -5.89 -21.35 10.87
CA GLN A 204 -6.90 -20.75 10.00
C GLN A 204 -6.35 -20.63 8.59
N ALA A 205 -7.21 -20.86 7.60
CA ALA A 205 -6.87 -20.62 6.21
C ALA A 205 -6.33 -19.19 6.05
N ALA A 206 -5.22 -19.03 5.30
CA ALA A 206 -4.66 -17.73 5.05
C ALA A 206 -5.76 -16.78 4.53
N PRO A 207 -5.89 -15.56 5.10
CA PRO A 207 -6.92 -14.63 4.67
C PRO A 207 -6.69 -14.28 3.20
N ARG A 208 -7.77 -14.25 2.42
CA ARG A 208 -7.68 -13.76 1.03
C ARG A 208 -7.32 -12.29 1.03
N LEU A 209 -6.28 -11.95 0.28
CA LEU A 209 -5.89 -10.56 0.09
C LEU A 209 -6.80 -9.90 -0.95
N PRO A 210 -7.25 -8.66 -0.75
CA PRO A 210 -8.03 -7.95 -1.76
C PRO A 210 -7.15 -7.61 -2.97
N HIS A 211 -7.66 -7.91 -4.17
CA HIS A 211 -7.01 -7.58 -5.43
C HIS A 211 -7.66 -6.35 -6.06
N ASP A 212 -6.89 -5.56 -6.78
CA ASP A 212 -7.34 -4.36 -7.49
C ASP A 212 -6.97 -4.45 -8.98
N ALA A 213 -7.94 -4.81 -9.81
CA ALA A 213 -7.74 -4.99 -11.24
C ALA A 213 -7.46 -3.70 -12.02
N ARG A 214 -7.58 -2.53 -11.34
CA ARG A 214 -7.26 -1.22 -11.93
C ARG A 214 -5.77 -0.99 -12.08
N LEU A 215 -4.91 -1.73 -11.34
CA LEU A 215 -3.46 -1.62 -11.44
C LEU A 215 -2.97 -2.17 -12.79
N LYS A 216 -2.26 -1.34 -13.56
CA LYS A 216 -1.80 -1.68 -14.93
C LYS A 216 -0.28 -1.81 -15.05
N ALA A 217 0.51 -1.19 -14.17
CA ALA A 217 1.97 -1.28 -14.17
C ALA A 217 2.51 -1.18 -12.73
N LEU A 218 3.53 -1.95 -12.40
CA LEU A 218 4.04 -2.06 -11.03
C LEU A 218 5.54 -1.77 -10.98
N VAL A 219 5.95 -0.91 -10.06
CA VAL A 219 7.36 -0.78 -9.64
C VAL A 219 7.49 -1.32 -8.23
N VAL A 220 8.35 -2.32 -8.06
CA VAL A 220 8.52 -3.07 -6.81
C VAL A 220 9.98 -2.98 -6.41
N ALA A 221 10.27 -2.34 -5.26
CA ALA A 221 11.62 -2.18 -4.76
C ALA A 221 11.83 -2.97 -3.46
N ALA A 222 12.86 -3.83 -3.46
CA ALA A 222 13.26 -4.66 -2.31
C ALA A 222 12.05 -5.25 -1.56
N PRO A 223 11.17 -6.04 -2.21
CA PRO A 223 9.91 -6.49 -1.62
C PRO A 223 10.14 -7.37 -0.39
N ALA A 224 9.38 -7.13 0.69
CA ALA A 224 9.31 -8.03 1.84
C ALA A 224 8.54 -9.31 1.48
N LEU A 225 8.70 -10.37 2.28
CA LEU A 225 7.99 -11.64 2.18
C LEU A 225 8.06 -12.29 0.78
N GLY A 226 9.09 -11.98 0.00
CA GLY A 226 9.23 -12.51 -1.36
C GLY A 226 9.25 -14.04 -1.43
N PHE A 227 9.80 -14.70 -0.41
CA PHE A 227 9.78 -16.16 -0.26
C PHE A 227 8.38 -16.77 -0.19
N ALA A 228 7.37 -15.97 0.17
CA ALA A 228 5.99 -16.43 0.25
C ALA A 228 5.30 -16.47 -1.13
N PHE A 229 5.85 -15.81 -2.14
CA PHE A 229 5.28 -15.84 -3.49
C PHE A 229 5.79 -17.05 -4.27
N THR A 230 4.88 -17.97 -4.57
CA THR A 230 5.13 -19.09 -5.48
C THR A 230 4.76 -18.71 -6.92
N ARG A 231 5.09 -19.57 -7.88
CA ARG A 231 4.67 -19.37 -9.29
C ARG A 231 3.16 -19.37 -9.42
N GLU A 232 2.48 -20.23 -8.69
CA GLU A 232 1.01 -20.30 -8.62
C GLU A 232 0.44 -19.04 -7.96
N GLY A 233 1.08 -18.57 -6.88
CA GLY A 233 0.68 -17.38 -6.16
C GLY A 233 0.83 -16.10 -6.96
N LEU A 234 1.75 -16.01 -7.91
CA LEU A 234 1.91 -14.85 -8.80
C LEU A 234 1.27 -15.04 -10.18
N ALA A 235 0.59 -16.17 -10.44
CA ALA A 235 0.04 -16.49 -11.77
C ALA A 235 -0.92 -15.41 -12.32
N ASN A 236 -1.57 -14.66 -11.46
CA ASN A 236 -2.51 -13.59 -11.82
C ASN A 236 -1.86 -12.20 -11.96
N VAL A 237 -0.58 -12.05 -11.63
CA VAL A 237 0.16 -10.77 -11.77
C VAL A 237 0.69 -10.68 -13.21
N ASN A 238 -0.18 -10.26 -14.14
CA ASN A 238 0.13 -10.18 -15.56
C ASN A 238 0.56 -8.79 -16.04
N GLN A 239 0.52 -7.79 -15.16
CA GLN A 239 0.96 -6.43 -15.44
C GLN A 239 2.48 -6.40 -15.68
N PRO A 240 2.99 -5.42 -16.46
CA PRO A 240 4.41 -5.11 -16.49
C PRO A 240 4.91 -4.82 -15.08
N VAL A 241 6.04 -5.43 -14.71
CA VAL A 241 6.71 -5.22 -13.41
C VAL A 241 8.13 -4.77 -13.63
N GLN A 242 8.52 -3.65 -12.99
CA GLN A 242 9.92 -3.28 -12.79
C GLN A 242 10.31 -3.66 -11.37
N LEU A 243 11.21 -4.64 -11.22
CA LEU A 243 11.63 -5.20 -9.93
C LEU A 243 13.05 -4.77 -9.59
N TRP A 244 13.21 -4.09 -8.45
CA TRP A 244 14.48 -3.63 -7.94
C TRP A 244 14.93 -4.43 -6.72
N GLN A 245 16.21 -4.80 -6.69
CA GLN A 245 16.85 -5.48 -5.58
C GLN A 245 18.03 -4.66 -5.06
N ALA A 246 18.10 -4.48 -3.74
CA ALA A 246 19.31 -3.99 -3.07
C ALA A 246 20.37 -5.11 -3.08
N GLY A 247 21.54 -4.82 -3.67
CA GLY A 247 22.58 -5.84 -3.85
C GLY A 247 23.30 -6.24 -2.57
N SER A 248 23.25 -5.37 -1.55
CA SER A 248 23.84 -5.55 -0.21
C SER A 248 22.79 -5.37 0.88
N ASP A 249 21.56 -5.85 0.64
CA ASP A 249 20.43 -5.74 1.56
C ASP A 249 20.69 -6.54 2.84
N GLN A 250 20.75 -5.85 3.99
CA GLN A 250 20.95 -6.45 5.31
C GLN A 250 19.61 -6.72 6.04
N ILE A 251 18.52 -6.15 5.54
CA ILE A 251 17.18 -6.31 6.11
C ILE A 251 16.45 -7.48 5.46
N LEU A 252 16.53 -7.56 4.13
CA LEU A 252 15.89 -8.58 3.29
C LEU A 252 16.97 -9.22 2.38
N PRO A 253 17.86 -10.05 2.95
CA PRO A 253 19.05 -10.50 2.24
C PRO A 253 18.73 -11.47 1.11
N SER A 254 19.52 -11.33 0.02
CA SER A 254 19.56 -12.29 -1.10
C SER A 254 19.92 -13.71 -0.58
N PRO A 255 19.34 -14.77 -1.16
CA PRO A 255 18.43 -14.80 -2.34
C PRO A 255 16.94 -14.95 -1.97
N LEU A 256 16.50 -14.60 -0.75
CA LEU A 256 15.22 -15.05 -0.20
C LEU A 256 14.04 -14.11 -0.47
N TYR A 257 14.26 -12.93 -1.06
CA TYR A 257 13.19 -11.93 -1.17
C TYR A 257 12.91 -11.49 -2.61
N ALA A 258 13.78 -10.72 -3.26
CA ALA A 258 13.52 -10.22 -4.61
C ALA A 258 13.62 -11.32 -5.67
N GLU A 259 14.56 -12.26 -5.51
CA GLU A 259 14.78 -13.34 -6.46
C GLU A 259 13.57 -14.29 -6.58
N PRO A 260 12.95 -14.79 -5.50
CA PRO A 260 11.74 -15.60 -5.60
C PRO A 260 10.61 -14.89 -6.36
N VAL A 261 10.43 -13.57 -6.15
CA VAL A 261 9.45 -12.77 -6.90
C VAL A 261 9.81 -12.74 -8.39
N ARG A 262 11.09 -12.46 -8.73
CA ARG A 262 11.56 -12.48 -10.13
C ARG A 262 11.27 -13.79 -10.82
N ASP A 263 11.56 -14.89 -10.13
CA ASP A 263 11.50 -16.25 -10.71
C ASP A 263 10.07 -16.84 -10.76
N ALA A 264 9.17 -16.28 -9.92
CA ALA A 264 7.78 -16.69 -9.84
C ALA A 264 6.82 -15.90 -10.76
N LEU A 265 7.17 -14.67 -11.14
CA LEU A 265 6.32 -13.86 -12.03
C LEU A 265 6.08 -14.56 -13.38
N PRO A 266 4.83 -14.55 -13.90
CA PRO A 266 4.49 -15.21 -15.15
C PRO A 266 5.14 -14.56 -16.38
N ARG A 267 5.45 -13.26 -16.27
CA ARG A 267 6.20 -12.50 -17.27
C ARG A 267 7.50 -12.01 -16.62
N SER A 268 8.62 -12.16 -17.32
CA SER A 268 9.92 -11.66 -16.82
C SER A 268 9.82 -10.16 -16.53
N PRO A 269 10.14 -9.74 -15.28
CA PRO A 269 10.15 -8.32 -14.94
C PRO A 269 11.36 -7.60 -15.54
N GLU A 270 11.28 -6.27 -15.65
CA GLU A 270 12.50 -5.45 -15.79
C GLU A 270 13.27 -5.54 -14.47
N TYR A 271 14.14 -6.53 -14.33
CA TYR A 271 14.88 -6.78 -13.10
C TYR A 271 16.16 -5.96 -13.02
N ARG A 272 16.35 -5.28 -11.88
CA ARG A 272 17.50 -4.41 -11.61
C ARG A 272 18.10 -4.70 -10.25
N ARG A 273 19.26 -5.33 -10.23
CA ARG A 273 20.05 -5.51 -9.01
C ARG A 273 21.02 -4.34 -8.87
N VAL A 274 20.87 -3.56 -7.79
CA VAL A 274 21.71 -2.38 -7.51
C VAL A 274 22.90 -2.79 -6.67
N THR A 275 24.05 -2.97 -7.31
CA THR A 275 25.29 -3.39 -6.64
C THR A 275 25.68 -2.39 -5.56
N GLY A 276 25.99 -2.88 -4.37
CA GLY A 276 26.42 -2.07 -3.23
C GLY A 276 25.31 -1.39 -2.45
N ALA A 277 24.09 -1.27 -2.99
CA ALA A 277 22.96 -0.67 -2.27
C ALA A 277 22.53 -1.54 -1.09
N GLY A 278 22.37 -0.94 0.09
CA GLY A 278 21.64 -1.51 1.22
C GLY A 278 20.14 -1.28 1.11
N HIS A 279 19.37 -1.88 2.03
CA HIS A 279 17.91 -1.77 2.04
C HIS A 279 17.41 -0.32 2.05
N PHE A 280 17.95 0.48 2.96
CA PHE A 280 17.51 1.86 3.17
C PHE A 280 18.05 2.84 2.12
N ASP A 281 18.90 2.40 1.20
CA ASP A 281 19.31 3.23 0.06
C ASP A 281 18.18 3.44 -0.95
N PHE A 282 17.07 2.71 -0.85
CA PHE A 282 15.82 2.98 -1.57
C PHE A 282 14.93 4.06 -0.93
N LEU A 283 15.33 4.59 0.23
CA LEU A 283 14.75 5.80 0.80
C LEU A 283 15.56 7.03 0.38
N PRO A 284 14.91 8.19 0.18
CA PRO A 284 15.61 9.40 -0.23
C PRO A 284 16.71 9.79 0.74
N PRO A 285 17.70 10.58 0.29
CA PRO A 285 18.68 11.18 1.19
C PRO A 285 17.98 11.87 2.36
N CYS A 286 18.46 11.59 3.58
CA CYS A 286 17.85 12.09 4.81
C CYS A 286 18.05 13.59 5.00
N SER A 287 17.04 14.27 5.53
CA SER A 287 17.25 15.58 6.15
C SER A 287 18.06 15.43 7.46
N ALA A 288 18.66 16.51 7.91
CA ALA A 288 19.39 16.53 9.18
C ALA A 288 18.49 16.11 10.36
N GLU A 289 17.22 16.52 10.35
CA GLU A 289 16.22 16.13 11.35
C GLU A 289 15.93 14.62 11.33
N LEU A 290 15.73 14.04 10.15
CA LEU A 290 15.48 12.60 10.03
C LEU A 290 16.73 11.81 10.45
N ALA A 291 17.92 12.26 10.09
CA ALA A 291 19.17 11.61 10.49
C ALA A 291 19.38 11.61 12.01
N ALA A 292 18.93 12.66 12.71
CA ALA A 292 18.98 12.71 14.17
C ALA A 292 17.96 11.77 14.82
N ASN A 293 16.75 11.64 14.25
CA ASN A 293 15.65 10.88 14.84
C ASN A 293 15.63 9.39 14.44
N ALA A 294 16.19 9.06 13.27
CA ALA A 294 16.19 7.70 12.72
C ALA A 294 17.55 7.36 12.06
N PRO A 295 18.63 7.35 12.84
CA PRO A 295 19.99 7.21 12.30
C PRO A 295 20.19 5.90 11.52
N ILE A 296 19.50 4.82 11.87
CA ILE A 296 19.63 3.53 11.21
C ILE A 296 19.23 3.56 9.72
N ILE A 297 18.18 4.32 9.38
CA ILE A 297 17.72 4.44 7.98
C ILE A 297 18.52 5.47 7.19
N CYS A 298 19.24 6.33 7.89
CA CYS A 298 20.03 7.41 7.32
C CYS A 298 21.54 7.11 7.25
N ALA A 299 21.98 6.03 7.90
CA ALA A 299 23.37 5.62 7.84
C ALA A 299 23.81 5.43 6.37
N PRO A 300 24.95 6.04 5.98
CA PRO A 300 25.47 5.87 4.63
C PRO A 300 25.94 4.42 4.43
N THR A 301 25.58 3.83 3.31
CA THR A 301 26.20 2.57 2.88
C THR A 301 27.60 2.87 2.34
N PRO A 302 28.66 2.25 2.89
CA PRO A 302 30.03 2.54 2.48
C PRO A 302 30.24 2.36 0.96
N GLY A 303 30.76 3.40 0.31
CA GLY A 303 31.03 3.38 -1.13
C GLY A 303 29.79 3.48 -2.03
N PHE A 304 28.60 3.76 -1.50
CA PHE A 304 27.37 3.91 -2.27
C PHE A 304 26.86 5.36 -2.25
N ASP A 305 26.65 5.93 -3.45
CA ASP A 305 26.06 7.27 -3.60
C ASP A 305 24.53 7.17 -3.71
N ARG A 306 23.86 7.29 -2.56
CA ARG A 306 22.41 7.25 -2.47
C ARG A 306 21.74 8.36 -3.29
N ALA A 307 22.32 9.56 -3.35
CA ALA A 307 21.72 10.68 -4.07
C ALA A 307 21.75 10.44 -5.59
N ALA A 308 22.87 10.07 -6.13
CA ALA A 308 23.01 9.72 -7.55
C ALA A 308 22.13 8.51 -7.92
N PHE A 309 22.02 7.52 -7.02
CA PHE A 309 21.13 6.38 -7.20
C PHE A 309 19.67 6.82 -7.29
N HIS A 310 19.18 7.70 -6.39
CA HIS A 310 17.81 8.19 -6.43
C HIS A 310 17.48 8.94 -7.72
N GLU A 311 18.40 9.73 -8.24
CA GLU A 311 18.23 10.34 -9.55
C GLU A 311 18.06 9.30 -10.67
N ALA A 312 18.85 8.23 -10.65
CA ALA A 312 18.75 7.15 -11.63
C ALA A 312 17.45 6.34 -11.45
N LEU A 313 17.11 5.98 -10.21
CA LEU A 313 15.87 5.28 -9.86
C LEU A 313 14.65 6.06 -10.37
N ASN A 314 14.56 7.36 -10.06
CA ASN A 314 13.45 8.20 -10.45
C ASN A 314 13.33 8.32 -11.99
N ARG A 315 14.45 8.48 -12.72
CA ARG A 315 14.43 8.48 -14.19
C ARG A 315 13.88 7.18 -14.78
N GLU A 316 14.31 6.04 -14.22
CA GLU A 316 13.88 4.72 -14.70
C GLU A 316 12.42 4.41 -14.36
N MET A 317 11.94 4.82 -13.18
CA MET A 317 10.54 4.70 -12.83
C MET A 317 9.65 5.57 -13.73
N ILE A 318 10.05 6.81 -14.01
CA ILE A 318 9.35 7.70 -14.96
C ILE A 318 9.30 7.06 -16.35
N ARG A 319 10.45 6.56 -16.85
CA ARG A 319 10.50 5.86 -18.14
C ARG A 319 9.53 4.69 -18.16
N PHE A 320 9.59 3.83 -17.14
CA PHE A 320 8.74 2.64 -17.03
C PHE A 320 7.26 2.98 -17.05
N PHE A 321 6.81 3.88 -16.18
CA PHE A 321 5.40 4.27 -16.15
C PHE A 321 4.94 4.97 -17.42
N LYS A 322 5.77 5.81 -18.07
CA LYS A 322 5.43 6.39 -19.38
C LYS A 322 5.32 5.38 -20.51
N THR A 323 5.97 4.23 -20.37
CA THR A 323 5.92 3.16 -21.37
C THR A 323 4.69 2.28 -21.22
N HIS A 324 4.17 2.14 -19.98
CA HIS A 324 3.16 1.14 -19.66
C HIS A 324 1.80 1.73 -19.20
N LEU A 325 1.72 3.02 -19.04
CA LEU A 325 0.52 3.81 -18.75
C LEU A 325 0.28 4.88 -19.80
#